data_501a5ba53d4837a97bee0b1d1fff51bd
#
_entry.id   501a5ba53d4837a97bee0b1d1fff51bd
#
_cell.length_a   1.000
_cell.length_b   1.000
_cell.length_c   1.000
_cell.angle_alpha   90.00
_cell.angle_beta   90.00
_cell.angle_gamma   90.00
#
_symmetry.space_group_name_H-M   'P 1'
#
loop_
_entity.id
_entity.type
_entity.pdbx_description
1 polymer ?
#
loop_
_entity_poly.entity_id
_entity_poly.type
_entity_poly.pdbx_seq_one_letter_code
_entity_poly.pdbx_strand_id
1 'polypeptide(L)'
;VLCMLCGLFGESIAALVLYIVSIMAAAIVSILYSYLFYKKKMAAGEKLKIQYNKKTIVIYVIVSVFVVIFTIWTLFWGGIDISFHDNDFTVEAQGWSDYTVDYEQIDSISYKENLFQNGNDRRTNGMGNLKYGMGNFRNDIYGDYIRYTHASCHSYVVMDIGGKILVVNGADDSETKRIYDTLIEKCQMN
;
A
#
# COMPACT_ATOMS: atom_id res chain seq x y z
N VAL A 1 10.61 4.33 8.14
CA VAL A 1 11.50 3.22 7.77
C VAL A 1 10.70 2.11 7.08
N LEU A 2 9.56 1.66 7.64
CA LEU A 2 8.73 0.60 7.01
C LEU A 2 8.10 1.06 5.68
N CYS A 3 7.61 2.30 5.58
CA CYS A 3 7.11 2.89 4.32
C CYS A 3 8.18 3.01 3.23
N MET A 4 9.43 3.32 3.60
CA MET A 4 10.54 3.36 2.63
C MET A 4 10.88 1.95 2.09
N LEU A 5 10.79 0.92 2.94
CA LEU A 5 11.04 -0.46 2.51
C LEU A 5 9.92 -1.00 1.61
N CYS A 6 8.66 -0.66 1.86
CA CYS A 6 7.55 -1.01 0.94
C CYS A 6 7.70 -0.35 -0.44
N GLY A 7 8.26 0.87 -0.51
CA GLY A 7 8.54 1.54 -1.78
C GLY A 7 9.64 0.88 -2.63
N LEU A 8 10.56 0.15 -2.00
CA LEU A 8 11.68 -0.52 -2.69
C LEU A 8 11.29 -1.87 -3.32
N PHE A 9 10.21 -2.51 -2.87
CA PHE A 9 9.88 -3.89 -3.25
C PHE A 9 8.69 -4.04 -4.20
N GLY A 10 8.10 -2.94 -4.66
CA GLY A 10 6.94 -2.99 -5.55
C GLY A 10 5.68 -3.62 -4.92
N GLU A 11 4.56 -3.54 -5.59
CA GLU A 11 3.24 -3.99 -5.11
C GLU A 11 3.05 -5.52 -5.11
N SER A 12 4.12 -6.31 -5.21
CA SER A 12 4.03 -7.76 -5.26
C SER A 12 3.73 -8.34 -3.87
N ILE A 13 2.59 -9.00 -3.73
CA ILE A 13 2.24 -9.84 -2.57
C ILE A 13 3.39 -10.82 -2.26
N ALA A 14 4.10 -11.30 -3.28
CA ALA A 14 5.27 -12.15 -3.13
C ALA A 14 6.41 -11.47 -2.38
N ALA A 15 6.67 -10.19 -2.60
CA ALA A 15 7.71 -9.44 -1.87
C ALA A 15 7.34 -9.26 -0.40
N LEU A 16 6.05 -8.99 -0.10
CA LEU A 16 5.55 -8.91 1.26
C LEU A 16 5.67 -10.26 1.99
N VAL A 17 5.28 -11.35 1.32
CA VAL A 17 5.40 -12.72 1.86
C VAL A 17 6.87 -13.06 2.11
N LEU A 18 7.77 -12.77 1.17
CA LEU A 18 9.22 -12.96 1.34
C LEU A 18 9.78 -12.16 2.51
N TYR A 19 9.31 -10.93 2.71
CA TYR A 19 9.71 -10.10 3.86
C TYR A 19 9.27 -10.71 5.19
N ILE A 20 8.01 -11.13 5.30
CA ILE A 20 7.48 -11.80 6.50
C ILE A 20 8.24 -13.11 6.76
N VAL A 21 8.45 -13.92 5.72
CA VAL A 21 9.21 -15.19 5.82
C VAL A 21 10.65 -14.91 6.27
N SER A 22 11.30 -13.85 5.77
CA SER A 22 12.67 -13.50 6.18
C SER A 22 12.76 -13.10 7.66
N ILE A 23 11.78 -12.35 8.18
CA ILE A 23 11.70 -12.00 9.60
C ILE A 23 11.48 -13.25 10.46
N MET A 24 10.57 -14.13 10.05
CA MET A 24 10.32 -15.39 10.75
C MET A 24 11.56 -16.29 10.74
N ALA A 25 12.24 -16.41 9.61
CA ALA A 25 13.48 -17.17 9.48
C ALA A 25 14.59 -16.61 10.39
N ALA A 26 14.77 -15.29 10.44
CA ALA A 26 15.74 -14.64 11.32
C ALA A 26 15.42 -14.89 12.80
N ALA A 27 14.15 -14.86 13.19
CA ALA A 27 13.71 -15.18 14.55
C ALA A 27 13.99 -16.65 14.91
N ILE A 28 13.68 -17.58 14.01
CA ILE A 28 13.95 -19.03 14.20
C ILE A 28 15.45 -19.29 14.32
N VAL A 29 16.28 -18.69 13.44
CA VAL A 29 17.74 -18.80 13.48
C VAL A 29 18.29 -18.27 14.82
N SER A 30 17.79 -17.14 15.30
CA SER A 30 18.18 -16.55 16.59
C SER A 30 17.84 -17.46 17.76
N ILE A 31 16.65 -18.08 17.76
CA ILE A 31 16.22 -19.03 18.79
C ILE A 31 17.09 -20.29 18.74
N LEU A 32 17.31 -20.86 17.54
CA LEU A 32 18.17 -22.04 17.34
C LEU A 32 19.60 -21.78 17.79
N TYR A 33 20.19 -20.62 17.42
CA TYR A 33 21.52 -20.21 17.84
C TYR A 33 21.61 -20.13 19.37
N SER A 34 20.65 -19.48 20.00
CA SER A 34 20.56 -19.36 21.45
C SER A 34 20.46 -20.74 22.14
N TYR A 35 19.65 -21.64 21.58
CA TYR A 35 19.50 -23.02 22.08
C TYR A 35 20.78 -23.83 21.93
N LEU A 36 21.44 -23.79 20.77
CA LEU A 36 22.71 -24.49 20.51
C LEU A 36 23.83 -23.96 21.39
N PHE A 37 23.90 -22.65 21.57
CA PHE A 37 24.87 -21.99 22.46
C PHE A 37 24.66 -22.45 23.92
N TYR A 38 23.42 -22.47 24.37
CA TYR A 38 23.05 -22.99 25.69
C TYR A 38 23.44 -24.45 25.86
N LYS A 39 23.10 -25.32 24.89
CA LYS A 39 23.45 -26.75 24.90
C LYS A 39 24.95 -26.99 24.95
N LYS A 40 25.73 -26.21 24.17
CA LYS A 40 27.21 -26.31 24.16
C LYS A 40 27.81 -25.91 25.52
N LYS A 41 27.32 -24.87 26.17
CA LYS A 41 27.80 -24.45 27.50
C LYS A 41 27.43 -25.43 28.61
N MET A 42 26.23 -26.00 28.55
CA MET A 42 25.84 -27.06 29.46
C MET A 42 26.70 -28.31 29.31
N ALA A 43 27.05 -28.70 28.09
CA ALA A 43 27.96 -29.84 27.84
C ALA A 43 29.40 -29.58 28.33
N ALA A 44 29.83 -28.30 28.40
CA ALA A 44 31.11 -27.90 28.98
C ALA A 44 31.13 -27.81 30.51
N GLY A 45 30.02 -28.19 31.19
CA GLY A 45 29.91 -28.15 32.67
C GLY A 45 29.72 -26.73 33.24
N GLU A 46 29.53 -25.73 32.42
CA GLU A 46 29.21 -24.36 32.87
C GLU A 46 27.78 -24.30 33.40
N LYS A 47 27.60 -24.04 34.71
CA LYS A 47 26.28 -23.74 35.29
C LYS A 47 25.82 -22.34 34.86
N LEU A 48 25.22 -22.23 33.67
CA LEU A 48 24.56 -21.01 33.28
C LEU A 48 23.29 -20.82 34.12
N LYS A 49 23.36 -19.95 35.12
CA LYS A 49 22.19 -19.43 35.81
C LYS A 49 21.46 -18.46 34.85
N ILE A 50 20.67 -18.98 33.89
CA ILE A 50 19.77 -18.16 33.13
C ILE A 50 18.61 -17.81 34.08
N GLN A 51 18.74 -16.67 34.73
CA GLN A 51 17.68 -16.15 35.57
C GLN A 51 16.70 -15.43 34.67
N TYR A 52 15.75 -16.17 34.07
CA TYR A 52 14.64 -15.58 33.34
C TYR A 52 13.79 -14.77 34.32
N ASN A 53 13.90 -13.45 34.23
CA ASN A 53 12.99 -12.56 34.92
C ASN A 53 11.63 -12.69 34.25
N LYS A 54 10.62 -13.23 34.91
CA LYS A 54 9.25 -13.39 34.40
C LYS A 54 8.70 -12.04 33.85
N LYS A 55 9.04 -10.92 34.51
CA LYS A 55 8.65 -9.58 34.06
C LYS A 55 9.22 -9.24 32.68
N THR A 56 10.48 -9.59 32.44
CA THR A 56 11.15 -9.35 31.14
C THR A 56 10.49 -10.18 30.02
N ILE A 57 10.15 -11.44 30.28
CA ILE A 57 9.44 -12.30 29.29
C ILE A 57 8.08 -11.68 28.95
N VAL A 58 7.31 -11.27 29.97
CA VAL A 58 5.99 -10.63 29.74
C VAL A 58 6.11 -9.37 28.90
N ILE A 59 7.13 -8.54 29.17
CA ILE A 59 7.37 -7.32 28.36
C ILE A 59 7.65 -7.68 26.89
N TYR A 60 8.53 -8.67 26.63
CA TYR A 60 8.81 -9.09 25.25
C TYR A 60 7.57 -9.62 24.52
N VAL A 61 6.73 -10.40 25.20
CA VAL A 61 5.47 -10.89 24.62
C VAL A 61 4.54 -9.72 24.28
N ILE A 62 4.36 -8.77 25.20
CA ILE A 62 3.51 -7.59 24.96
C ILE A 62 4.02 -6.78 23.77
N VAL A 63 5.34 -6.50 23.71
CA VAL A 63 5.94 -5.75 22.60
C VAL A 63 5.77 -6.51 21.28
N SER A 64 5.97 -7.83 21.27
CA SER A 64 5.80 -8.63 20.05
C SER A 64 4.35 -8.60 19.55
N VAL A 65 3.38 -8.73 20.43
CA VAL A 65 1.95 -8.65 20.10
C VAL A 65 1.61 -7.26 19.54
N PHE A 66 2.12 -6.20 20.19
CA PHE A 66 1.91 -4.84 19.70
C PHE A 66 2.49 -4.62 18.30
N VAL A 67 3.72 -5.11 18.05
CA VAL A 67 4.36 -5.01 16.72
C VAL A 67 3.53 -5.74 15.66
N VAL A 68 3.01 -6.94 15.98
CA VAL A 68 2.16 -7.69 15.04
C VAL A 68 0.88 -6.93 14.72
N ILE A 69 0.18 -6.43 15.74
CA ILE A 69 -1.07 -5.65 15.57
C ILE A 69 -0.78 -4.40 14.74
N PHE A 70 0.28 -3.65 15.07
CA PHE A 70 0.68 -2.46 14.33
C PHE A 70 1.01 -2.75 12.87
N THR A 71 1.71 -3.85 12.60
CA THR A 71 2.02 -4.29 11.23
C THR A 71 0.75 -4.61 10.46
N ILE A 72 -0.18 -5.38 11.04
CA ILE A 72 -1.47 -5.69 10.41
C ILE A 72 -2.25 -4.39 10.14
N TRP A 73 -2.28 -3.49 11.11
CA TRP A 73 -2.98 -2.21 10.95
C TRP A 73 -2.41 -1.39 9.78
N THR A 74 -1.08 -1.29 9.62
CA THR A 74 -0.45 -0.55 8.52
C THR A 74 -0.72 -1.14 7.13
N LEU A 75 -0.94 -2.46 7.03
CA LEU A 75 -1.27 -3.14 5.76
C LEU A 75 -2.66 -2.76 5.21
N PHE A 76 -3.55 -2.27 6.07
CA PHE A 76 -4.93 -1.94 5.72
C PHE A 76 -5.27 -0.47 5.95
N TRP A 77 -4.30 0.31 6.45
CA TRP A 77 -4.52 1.73 6.75
C TRP A 77 -4.53 2.57 5.47
N GLY A 78 -5.42 3.56 5.43
CA GLY A 78 -5.58 4.48 4.31
C GLY A 78 -7.05 4.59 3.91
N GLY A 79 -7.32 5.50 2.98
CA GLY A 79 -8.63 5.73 2.39
C GLY A 79 -8.49 6.54 1.12
N ILE A 80 -9.40 6.34 0.19
CA ILE A 80 -9.60 7.19 -0.97
C ILE A 80 -11.06 7.54 -1.01
N ASP A 81 -11.37 8.82 -1.12
CA ASP A 81 -12.71 9.34 -1.37
C ASP A 81 -12.66 10.38 -2.50
N ILE A 82 -13.75 10.58 -3.21
CA ILE A 82 -13.83 11.58 -4.29
C ILE A 82 -15.00 12.51 -4.01
N SER A 83 -14.65 13.76 -3.70
CA SER A 83 -15.59 14.84 -3.44
C SER A 83 -15.78 15.68 -4.71
N PHE A 84 -17.05 15.83 -5.15
CA PHE A 84 -17.42 16.61 -6.32
C PHE A 84 -17.97 17.97 -5.88
N HIS A 85 -17.39 19.06 -6.40
CA HIS A 85 -17.84 20.41 -6.18
C HIS A 85 -18.45 20.99 -7.46
N ASP A 86 -18.75 22.30 -7.47
CA ASP A 86 -19.37 22.95 -8.64
C ASP A 86 -18.40 23.06 -9.82
N ASN A 87 -17.14 23.42 -9.57
CA ASN A 87 -16.14 23.69 -10.62
C ASN A 87 -14.99 22.69 -10.65
N ASP A 88 -14.82 21.88 -9.61
CA ASP A 88 -13.71 20.93 -9.47
C ASP A 88 -14.15 19.63 -8.78
N PHE A 89 -13.28 18.66 -8.78
CA PHE A 89 -13.36 17.53 -7.87
C PHE A 89 -12.03 17.34 -7.14
N THR A 90 -12.10 16.79 -5.94
CA THR A 90 -10.92 16.46 -5.14
C THR A 90 -10.88 14.98 -4.83
N VAL A 91 -9.76 14.35 -5.11
CA VAL A 91 -9.45 13.01 -4.62
C VAL A 91 -8.79 13.17 -3.25
N GLU A 92 -9.53 12.84 -2.20
CA GLU A 92 -9.07 12.86 -0.82
C GLU A 92 -8.34 11.54 -0.51
N ALA A 93 -7.09 11.64 -0.05
CA ALA A 93 -6.23 10.46 0.10
C ALA A 93 -5.65 10.37 1.52
N GLN A 94 -6.27 9.54 2.36
CA GLN A 94 -5.72 9.27 3.68
C GLN A 94 -4.39 8.50 3.59
N GLY A 95 -3.29 9.18 3.86
CA GLY A 95 -1.94 8.63 3.81
C GLY A 95 -1.09 9.13 2.65
N TRP A 96 -1.67 9.93 1.76
CA TRP A 96 -1.00 10.65 0.70
C TRP A 96 -1.59 12.05 0.54
N SER A 97 -1.05 12.84 -0.40
CA SER A 97 -1.57 14.18 -0.71
C SER A 97 -2.87 14.08 -1.48
N ASP A 98 -3.83 14.92 -1.16
CA ASP A 98 -5.04 15.11 -1.94
C ASP A 98 -4.71 15.68 -3.32
N TYR A 99 -5.58 15.45 -4.28
CA TYR A 99 -5.41 15.93 -5.64
C TYR A 99 -6.70 16.56 -6.17
N THR A 100 -6.69 17.87 -6.40
CA THR A 100 -7.83 18.63 -6.92
C THR A 100 -7.65 18.92 -8.41
N VAL A 101 -8.73 18.81 -9.16
CA VAL A 101 -8.78 19.03 -10.61
C VAL A 101 -9.99 19.86 -10.95
N ASP A 102 -9.76 20.99 -11.67
CA ASP A 102 -10.83 21.79 -12.26
C ASP A 102 -11.41 21.05 -13.47
N TYR A 103 -12.73 21.01 -13.63
CA TYR A 103 -13.36 20.31 -14.76
C TYR A 103 -12.93 20.87 -16.12
N GLU A 104 -12.64 22.17 -16.21
CA GLU A 104 -12.15 22.83 -17.43
C GLU A 104 -10.76 22.34 -17.88
N GLN A 105 -9.97 21.73 -16.98
CA GLN A 105 -8.63 21.22 -17.30
C GLN A 105 -8.65 19.79 -17.86
N ILE A 106 -9.83 19.17 -17.91
CA ILE A 106 -9.96 17.78 -18.33
C ILE A 106 -10.16 17.72 -19.85
N ASP A 107 -9.14 17.24 -20.56
CA ASP A 107 -9.19 17.10 -22.02
C ASP A 107 -9.99 15.86 -22.45
N SER A 108 -9.91 14.79 -21.69
CA SER A 108 -10.66 13.56 -21.98
C SER A 108 -10.89 12.70 -20.75
N ILE A 109 -11.99 11.95 -20.75
CA ILE A 109 -12.35 10.97 -19.71
C ILE A 109 -12.68 9.64 -20.39
N SER A 110 -12.13 8.55 -19.87
CA SER A 110 -12.44 7.21 -20.38
C SER A 110 -12.60 6.20 -19.24
N TYR A 111 -13.58 5.29 -19.39
CA TYR A 111 -13.76 4.13 -18.53
C TYR A 111 -12.97 2.95 -19.10
N LYS A 112 -12.16 2.30 -18.30
CA LYS A 112 -11.32 1.17 -18.70
C LYS A 112 -11.44 0.03 -17.71
N GLU A 113 -11.48 -1.20 -18.22
CA GLU A 113 -11.44 -2.41 -17.42
C GLU A 113 -10.08 -3.08 -17.57
N ASN A 114 -9.61 -3.72 -16.51
CA ASN A 114 -8.41 -4.54 -16.49
C ASN A 114 -7.12 -3.83 -16.99
N LEU A 115 -7.04 -2.52 -16.75
CA LEU A 115 -6.01 -1.63 -17.32
C LEU A 115 -4.57 -2.07 -16.99
N PHE A 116 -4.34 -2.63 -15.81
CA PHE A 116 -2.99 -2.94 -15.30
C PHE A 116 -2.61 -4.43 -15.36
N GLN A 117 -3.41 -5.29 -16.01
CA GLN A 117 -3.13 -6.73 -16.05
C GLN A 117 -1.86 -7.11 -16.83
N ASN A 118 -1.45 -6.30 -17.81
CA ASN A 118 -0.34 -6.61 -18.73
C ASN A 118 0.81 -5.58 -18.67
N GLY A 119 0.82 -4.66 -17.73
CA GLY A 119 1.76 -3.54 -17.73
C GLY A 119 2.89 -3.68 -16.73
N ASN A 120 4.06 -3.16 -17.07
CA ASN A 120 5.17 -2.90 -16.16
C ASN A 120 4.85 -1.69 -15.25
N ASP A 121 3.72 -1.77 -14.53
CA ASP A 121 3.24 -0.70 -13.68
C ASP A 121 4.12 -0.58 -12.44
N ARG A 122 4.81 0.53 -12.29
CA ARG A 122 5.75 0.76 -11.21
C ARG A 122 5.45 2.08 -10.50
N ARG A 123 5.27 2.04 -9.19
CA ARG A 123 5.19 3.25 -8.38
C ARG A 123 6.56 3.91 -8.29
N THR A 124 6.63 5.19 -8.65
CA THR A 124 7.85 6.01 -8.56
C THR A 124 7.90 6.80 -7.27
N ASN A 125 6.74 7.26 -6.77
CA ASN A 125 6.61 7.95 -5.49
C ASN A 125 5.16 7.85 -5.00
N GLY A 126 4.93 7.53 -3.74
CA GLY A 126 3.57 7.43 -3.24
C GLY A 126 3.40 6.41 -2.11
N MET A 127 2.15 6.18 -1.74
CA MET A 127 1.73 5.19 -0.77
C MET A 127 1.10 3.99 -1.49
N GLY A 128 1.37 2.78 -1.01
CA GLY A 128 0.67 1.58 -1.44
C GLY A 128 0.69 0.51 -0.37
N ASN A 129 -0.41 -0.22 -0.27
CA ASN A 129 -0.58 -1.36 0.62
C ASN A 129 -1.50 -2.40 -0.03
N LEU A 130 -2.10 -3.32 0.75
CA LEU A 130 -2.99 -4.36 0.22
C LEU A 130 -4.32 -3.82 -0.31
N LYS A 131 -4.70 -2.58 0.06
CA LYS A 131 -5.99 -1.98 -0.31
C LYS A 131 -5.87 -0.87 -1.32
N TYR A 132 -4.76 -0.11 -1.31
CA TYR A 132 -4.66 1.17 -2.02
C TYR A 132 -3.34 1.32 -2.76
N GLY A 133 -3.41 1.98 -3.92
CA GLY A 133 -2.26 2.48 -4.65
C GLY A 133 -2.45 3.97 -4.94
N MET A 134 -1.62 4.83 -4.33
CA MET A 134 -1.74 6.30 -4.42
C MET A 134 -0.41 6.94 -4.75
N GLY A 135 -0.42 7.95 -5.61
CA GLY A 135 0.74 8.77 -5.95
C GLY A 135 1.18 8.66 -7.40
N ASN A 136 2.49 8.80 -7.63
CA ASN A 136 3.07 8.81 -8.96
C ASN A 136 3.50 7.40 -9.38
N PHE A 137 3.11 7.05 -10.60
CA PHE A 137 3.41 5.77 -11.22
C PHE A 137 4.02 5.97 -12.60
N ARG A 138 4.63 4.93 -13.13
CA ARG A 138 5.11 4.87 -14.52
C ARG A 138 4.79 3.51 -15.11
N ASN A 139 4.32 3.50 -16.36
CA ASN A 139 4.17 2.31 -17.17
C ASN A 139 4.48 2.60 -18.64
N ASP A 140 4.42 1.55 -19.47
CA ASP A 140 4.74 1.66 -20.90
C ASP A 140 3.61 2.28 -21.72
N ILE A 141 2.38 2.42 -21.15
CA ILE A 141 1.20 2.93 -21.85
C ILE A 141 1.11 4.45 -21.70
N TYR A 142 1.27 4.94 -20.46
CA TYR A 142 1.04 6.36 -20.12
C TYR A 142 2.34 7.11 -19.82
N GLY A 143 3.49 6.44 -19.73
CA GLY A 143 4.68 7.06 -19.17
C GLY A 143 4.50 7.34 -17.68
N ASP A 144 4.82 8.56 -17.25
CA ASP A 144 4.57 9.02 -15.87
C ASP A 144 3.11 9.46 -15.73
N TYR A 145 2.42 8.95 -14.69
CA TYR A 145 1.02 9.27 -14.42
C TYR A 145 0.72 9.25 -12.92
N ILE A 146 -0.43 9.80 -12.55
CA ILE A 146 -0.92 9.86 -11.17
C ILE A 146 -2.02 8.81 -11.00
N ARG A 147 -2.00 8.09 -9.87
CA ARG A 147 -2.98 7.06 -9.57
C ARG A 147 -3.49 7.17 -8.14
N TYR A 148 -4.81 7.02 -7.98
CA TYR A 148 -5.50 6.86 -6.71
C TYR A 148 -6.51 5.74 -6.87
N THR A 149 -6.16 4.53 -6.42
CA THR A 149 -6.98 3.34 -6.71
C THR A 149 -7.09 2.39 -5.53
N HIS A 150 -8.27 1.78 -5.43
CA HIS A 150 -8.50 0.58 -4.63
C HIS A 150 -7.95 -0.64 -5.38
N ALA A 151 -7.18 -1.48 -4.70
CA ALA A 151 -6.56 -2.66 -5.30
C ALA A 151 -7.56 -3.78 -5.63
N SER A 152 -8.73 -3.78 -4.98
CA SER A 152 -9.79 -4.77 -5.17
C SER A 152 -10.63 -4.54 -6.43
N CYS A 153 -10.64 -3.32 -6.98
CA CYS A 153 -11.43 -2.95 -8.14
C CYS A 153 -10.57 -2.98 -9.40
N HIS A 154 -11.09 -3.54 -10.49
CA HIS A 154 -10.38 -3.68 -11.77
C HIS A 154 -10.92 -2.78 -12.87
N SER A 155 -11.88 -1.92 -12.55
CA SER A 155 -12.38 -0.84 -13.41
C SER A 155 -11.71 0.47 -13.02
N TYR A 156 -11.51 1.36 -13.97
CA TYR A 156 -10.77 2.61 -13.77
C TYR A 156 -11.39 3.73 -14.59
N VAL A 157 -11.36 4.93 -14.04
CA VAL A 157 -11.57 6.17 -14.78
C VAL A 157 -10.20 6.77 -15.08
N VAL A 158 -9.92 6.95 -16.35
CA VAL A 158 -8.67 7.54 -16.86
C VAL A 158 -8.98 8.90 -17.42
N MET A 159 -8.31 9.93 -16.93
CA MET A 159 -8.46 11.32 -17.33
C MET A 159 -7.15 11.85 -17.88
N ASP A 160 -7.21 12.58 -19.00
CA ASP A 160 -6.12 13.43 -19.45
C ASP A 160 -6.40 14.86 -18.97
N ILE A 161 -5.43 15.45 -18.28
CA ILE A 161 -5.51 16.75 -17.65
C ILE A 161 -4.31 17.57 -18.14
N GLY A 162 -4.48 18.25 -19.28
CA GLY A 162 -3.40 19.04 -19.88
C GLY A 162 -2.15 18.20 -20.19
N GLY A 163 -2.33 16.99 -20.68
CA GLY A 163 -1.25 16.03 -20.99
C GLY A 163 -0.72 15.25 -19.79
N LYS A 164 -1.33 15.36 -18.60
CA LYS A 164 -1.04 14.52 -17.43
C LYS A 164 -2.17 13.52 -17.23
N ILE A 165 -1.81 12.26 -17.12
CA ILE A 165 -2.81 11.22 -16.89
C ILE A 165 -3.07 11.05 -15.40
N LEU A 166 -4.35 11.11 -15.02
CA LEU A 166 -4.87 10.75 -13.72
C LEU A 166 -5.73 9.50 -13.84
N VAL A 167 -5.47 8.51 -13.00
CA VAL A 167 -6.24 7.27 -12.93
C VAL A 167 -6.85 7.12 -11.56
N VAL A 168 -8.17 7.00 -11.50
CA VAL A 168 -8.92 6.79 -10.26
C VAL A 168 -9.87 5.61 -10.38
N ASN A 169 -10.28 5.04 -9.25
CA ASN A 169 -11.43 4.14 -9.19
C ASN A 169 -12.13 4.22 -7.82
N GLY A 170 -13.30 3.64 -7.74
CA GLY A 170 -14.05 3.40 -6.52
C GLY A 170 -13.65 2.08 -5.83
N ALA A 171 -14.31 1.78 -4.72
CA ALA A 171 -14.11 0.52 -3.98
C ALA A 171 -14.54 -0.71 -4.80
N ASP A 172 -15.46 -0.53 -5.74
CA ASP A 172 -15.96 -1.54 -6.68
C ASP A 172 -16.31 -0.94 -8.05
N ASP A 173 -16.72 -1.81 -8.99
CA ASP A 173 -17.05 -1.42 -10.36
C ASP A 173 -18.27 -0.49 -10.44
N SER A 174 -19.26 -0.65 -9.57
CA SER A 174 -20.45 0.19 -9.54
C SER A 174 -20.13 1.61 -9.08
N GLU A 175 -19.28 1.75 -8.07
CA GLU A 175 -18.82 3.05 -7.62
C GLU A 175 -17.91 3.71 -8.65
N THR A 176 -17.01 2.95 -9.27
CA THR A 176 -16.15 3.44 -10.37
C THR A 176 -17.00 3.95 -11.54
N LYS A 177 -18.07 3.23 -11.88
CA LYS A 177 -19.01 3.68 -12.92
C LYS A 177 -19.74 4.96 -12.52
N ARG A 178 -20.19 5.07 -11.27
CA ARG A 178 -20.82 6.28 -10.74
C ARG A 178 -19.87 7.48 -10.82
N ILE A 179 -18.61 7.31 -10.44
CA ILE A 179 -17.57 8.34 -10.56
C ILE A 179 -17.44 8.79 -12.02
N TYR A 180 -17.33 7.84 -12.95
CA TYR A 180 -17.24 8.14 -14.37
C TYR A 180 -18.46 8.94 -14.89
N ASP A 181 -19.67 8.48 -14.59
CA ASP A 181 -20.91 9.11 -15.05
C ASP A 181 -21.07 10.53 -14.46
N THR A 182 -20.71 10.73 -13.19
CA THR A 182 -20.72 12.05 -12.54
C THR A 182 -19.71 13.01 -13.18
N LEU A 183 -18.50 12.55 -13.50
CA LEU A 183 -17.48 13.37 -14.16
C LEU A 183 -17.93 13.79 -15.57
N ILE A 184 -18.52 12.85 -16.34
CA ILE A 184 -19.07 13.19 -17.67
C ILE A 184 -20.17 14.23 -17.57
N GLU A 185 -21.08 14.10 -16.60
CA GLU A 185 -22.16 15.06 -16.38
C GLU A 185 -21.60 16.45 -16.04
N LYS A 186 -20.66 16.53 -15.09
CA LYS A 186 -20.06 17.79 -14.65
C LYS A 186 -19.25 18.48 -15.76
N CYS A 187 -18.49 17.74 -16.55
CA CYS A 187 -17.73 18.30 -17.68
C CYS A 187 -18.60 18.74 -18.85
N GLN A 188 -19.85 18.24 -18.99
CA GLN A 188 -20.79 18.67 -20.03
C GLN A 188 -21.61 19.91 -19.63
N MET A 189 -21.71 20.22 -18.35
CA MET A 189 -22.45 21.36 -17.82
C MET A 189 -21.60 22.65 -17.76
N ASN A 190 -20.28 22.54 -17.88
CA ASN A 190 -19.34 23.66 -17.96
C ASN A 190 -18.89 23.88 -19.42
#